data_6736d31cdcee5dd133a830e9ca222def
#
_entry.id   6736d31cdcee5dd133a830e9ca222def
#
_cell.length_a   1.000
_cell.length_b   1.000
_cell.length_c   1.000
_cell.angle_alpha   90.00
_cell.angle_beta   90.00
_cell.angle_gamma   90.00
#
_symmetry.space_group_name_H-M   'P 1'
#
loop_
_entity.id
_entity.type
_entity.pdbx_description
1 polymer ?
#
loop_
_entity_poly.entity_id
_entity_poly.type
_entity_poly.pdbx_seq_one_letter_code
_entity_poly.pdbx_strand_id
1 'polypeptide(L)'
;GGKRSDVDIIVVTNIDADTVTPDEALEKFKPFLDKHYADKYTINQRSIGIELSYVDLDLVITAKVKDTDTLNFMKNEGGKMTRGLQKMINTEEYYSSVLGDLVIKMDSEEKKDPEPILIPDTSENAWSLTNPLAQIYWTIEKNKTCNGNYINVVKALKWWKKHHDTPKYPKGYPLEHIIGQTCPDDIETVALGITATLEEI
;
A
#
# COMPACT_ATOMS: atom_id res chain seq x y z
N GLY A 1 1.75 -26.80 2.72
CA GLY A 1 2.37 -25.67 3.35
C GLY A 1 1.62 -24.41 2.98
N GLY A 2 1.11 -23.68 3.97
CA GLY A 2 0.49 -22.39 3.72
C GLY A 2 1.53 -21.42 3.13
N LYS A 3 1.13 -20.58 2.18
CA LYS A 3 1.97 -19.48 1.76
C LYS A 3 2.26 -18.61 2.99
N ARG A 4 3.52 -18.24 3.16
CA ARG A 4 3.94 -17.29 4.18
C ARG A 4 3.26 -15.95 3.92
N SER A 5 3.08 -15.18 4.96
CA SER A 5 2.63 -13.79 4.83
C SER A 5 3.79 -12.94 4.36
N ASP A 6 3.56 -12.10 3.38
CA ASP A 6 4.52 -11.12 2.90
C ASP A 6 4.34 -9.84 3.74
N VAL A 7 5.44 -9.23 4.15
CA VAL A 7 5.45 -7.94 4.86
C VAL A 7 6.18 -6.92 4.00
N ASP A 8 5.44 -5.91 3.55
CA ASP A 8 6.01 -4.79 2.81
C ASP A 8 6.67 -3.80 3.79
N ILE A 9 7.94 -3.52 3.58
CA ILE A 9 8.72 -2.55 4.36
C ILE A 9 9.13 -1.41 3.45
N ILE A 10 8.62 -0.22 3.72
CA ILE A 10 9.01 0.98 2.99
C ILE A 10 10.30 1.51 3.59
N VAL A 11 11.37 1.49 2.78
CA VAL A 11 12.68 2.02 3.15
C VAL A 11 12.77 3.45 2.64
N VAL A 12 12.54 4.41 3.54
CA VAL A 12 12.63 5.84 3.21
C VAL A 12 14.09 6.23 3.03
N THR A 13 14.42 6.79 1.88
CA THR A 13 15.78 7.23 1.55
C THR A 13 15.79 8.66 1.02
N ASN A 14 16.99 9.24 0.94
CA ASN A 14 17.27 10.53 0.27
C ASN A 14 17.81 10.34 -1.14
N ILE A 15 17.57 9.20 -1.76
CA ILE A 15 17.95 8.96 -3.16
C ILE A 15 17.28 10.03 -4.03
N ASP A 16 18.08 10.61 -4.90
CA ASP A 16 17.65 11.61 -5.86
C ASP A 16 17.16 10.92 -7.12
N ALA A 17 15.85 10.96 -7.36
CA ALA A 17 15.21 10.32 -8.51
C ALA A 17 15.66 10.90 -9.87
N ASP A 18 16.20 12.14 -9.90
CA ASP A 18 16.68 12.77 -11.13
C ASP A 18 18.07 12.26 -11.56
N THR A 19 18.84 11.73 -10.59
CA THR A 19 20.23 11.34 -10.81
C THR A 19 20.50 9.86 -10.63
N VAL A 20 19.59 9.12 -10.02
CA VAL A 20 19.71 7.69 -9.73
C VAL A 20 18.53 6.95 -10.34
N THR A 21 18.82 6.01 -11.21
CA THR A 21 17.79 5.15 -11.81
C THR A 21 17.22 4.13 -10.81
N PRO A 22 16.03 3.57 -11.05
CA PRO A 22 15.46 2.50 -10.24
C PRO A 22 16.40 1.31 -10.02
N ASP A 23 17.06 0.84 -11.08
CA ASP A 23 17.99 -0.29 -11.01
C ASP A 23 19.21 0.05 -10.14
N GLU A 24 19.83 1.22 -10.36
CA GLU A 24 20.95 1.67 -9.53
C GLU A 24 20.57 1.82 -8.05
N ALA A 25 19.34 2.24 -7.77
CA ALA A 25 18.86 2.37 -6.41
C ALA A 25 18.75 1.01 -5.71
N LEU A 26 18.19 0.00 -6.37
CA LEU A 26 18.11 -1.36 -5.83
C LEU A 26 19.50 -2.00 -5.68
N GLU A 27 20.37 -1.84 -6.67
CA GLU A 27 21.75 -2.36 -6.66
C GLU A 27 22.60 -1.78 -5.52
N LYS A 28 22.34 -0.56 -5.06
CA LYS A 28 23.03 0.04 -3.89
C LYS A 28 22.86 -0.77 -2.61
N PHE A 29 21.81 -1.55 -2.49
CA PHE A 29 21.55 -2.41 -1.33
C PHE A 29 22.25 -3.77 -1.42
N LYS A 30 22.71 -4.16 -2.61
CA LYS A 30 23.33 -5.46 -2.87
C LYS A 30 24.49 -5.83 -1.93
N PRO A 31 25.46 -4.93 -1.62
CA PRO A 31 26.54 -5.27 -0.68
C PRO A 31 26.03 -5.63 0.72
N PHE A 32 24.98 -4.97 1.18
CA PHE A 32 24.34 -5.30 2.46
C PHE A 32 23.61 -6.66 2.37
N LEU A 33 22.90 -6.90 1.29
CA LEU A 33 22.15 -8.13 1.07
C LEU A 33 23.09 -9.34 0.94
N ASP A 34 24.17 -9.22 0.15
CA ASP A 34 25.18 -10.28 -0.01
C ASP A 34 25.85 -10.62 1.32
N LYS A 35 26.05 -9.64 2.17
CA LYS A 35 26.67 -9.83 3.49
C LYS A 35 25.74 -10.52 4.49
N HIS A 36 24.46 -10.15 4.50
CA HIS A 36 23.53 -10.54 5.57
C HIS A 36 22.46 -11.55 5.15
N TYR A 37 22.15 -11.61 3.85
CA TYR A 37 21.06 -12.40 3.28
C TYR A 37 21.47 -13.16 2.01
N ALA A 38 22.76 -13.56 1.93
CA ALA A 38 23.27 -14.32 0.80
C ALA A 38 22.32 -15.51 0.48
N ASP A 39 22.00 -15.68 -0.79
CA ASP A 39 21.09 -16.73 -1.31
C ASP A 39 19.64 -16.69 -0.77
N LYS A 40 19.25 -15.61 -0.08
CA LYS A 40 17.91 -15.45 0.50
C LYS A 40 17.18 -14.22 0.00
N TYR A 41 17.71 -13.53 -0.99
CA TYR A 41 17.04 -12.35 -1.55
C TYR A 41 16.89 -12.43 -3.06
N THR A 42 15.92 -11.71 -3.58
CA THR A 42 15.66 -11.53 -5.01
C THR A 42 15.37 -10.06 -5.28
N ILE A 43 16.04 -9.49 -6.27
CA ILE A 43 15.67 -8.14 -6.74
C ILE A 43 14.50 -8.28 -7.70
N ASN A 44 13.35 -7.76 -7.30
CA ASN A 44 12.12 -7.72 -8.07
C ASN A 44 11.99 -6.40 -8.83
N GLN A 45 10.95 -6.27 -9.66
CA GLN A 45 10.68 -5.06 -10.43
C GLN A 45 10.57 -3.79 -9.56
N ARG A 46 10.01 -3.89 -8.35
CA ARG A 46 9.67 -2.74 -7.48
C ARG A 46 10.18 -2.86 -6.05
N SER A 47 10.77 -3.97 -5.70
CA SER A 47 11.18 -4.28 -4.33
C SER A 47 12.37 -5.23 -4.30
N ILE A 48 12.91 -5.45 -3.12
CA ILE A 48 13.84 -6.50 -2.83
C ILE A 48 13.14 -7.50 -1.91
N GLY A 49 12.85 -8.69 -2.44
CA GLY A 49 12.29 -9.79 -1.65
C GLY A 49 13.37 -10.45 -0.80
N ILE A 50 13.11 -10.69 0.48
CA ILE A 50 13.99 -11.44 1.39
C ILE A 50 13.20 -12.60 1.98
N GLU A 51 13.66 -13.81 1.75
CA GLU A 51 13.04 -15.02 2.27
C GLU A 51 13.58 -15.38 3.66
N LEU A 52 12.75 -15.22 4.68
CA LEU A 52 13.06 -15.66 6.04
C LEU A 52 12.34 -16.97 6.36
N SER A 53 12.73 -17.63 7.45
CA SER A 53 12.16 -18.94 7.81
C SER A 53 10.67 -18.91 8.14
N TYR A 54 10.13 -17.77 8.56
CA TYR A 54 8.76 -17.62 9.06
C TYR A 54 7.95 -16.51 8.36
N VAL A 55 8.59 -15.60 7.63
CA VAL A 55 7.97 -14.50 6.93
C VAL A 55 8.81 -14.13 5.71
N ASP A 56 8.18 -13.69 4.66
CA ASP A 56 8.86 -13.09 3.50
C ASP A 56 8.75 -11.57 3.61
N LEU A 57 9.84 -10.85 3.35
CA LEU A 57 9.88 -9.40 3.41
C LEU A 57 10.03 -8.84 2.00
N ASP A 58 9.27 -7.81 1.69
CA ASP A 58 9.46 -7.00 0.48
C ASP A 58 9.94 -5.60 0.88
N LEU A 59 11.22 -5.31 0.62
CA LEU A 59 11.79 -3.99 0.87
C LEU A 59 11.54 -3.09 -0.33
N VAL A 60 10.69 -2.10 -0.16
CA VAL A 60 10.38 -1.08 -1.17
C VAL A 60 11.27 0.13 -0.92
N ILE A 61 12.30 0.28 -1.75
CA ILE A 61 13.24 1.40 -1.64
C ILE A 61 12.58 2.64 -2.24
N THR A 62 12.62 3.77 -1.53
CA THR A 62 12.00 5.00 -2.02
C THR A 62 13.04 6.00 -2.48
N ALA A 63 12.64 6.92 -3.34
CA ALA A 63 13.40 8.12 -3.65
C ALA A 63 12.68 9.37 -3.14
N LYS A 64 13.43 10.44 -2.94
CA LYS A 64 12.91 11.72 -2.49
C LYS A 64 12.16 12.42 -3.63
N VAL A 65 10.96 12.88 -3.35
CA VAL A 65 10.23 13.77 -4.26
C VAL A 65 10.74 15.19 -4.05
N LYS A 66 11.29 15.82 -5.09
CA LYS A 66 11.85 17.17 -5.03
C LYS A 66 10.91 18.25 -5.57
N ASP A 67 10.06 17.88 -6.50
CA ASP A 67 9.22 18.82 -7.22
C ASP A 67 7.90 19.05 -6.47
N THR A 68 7.75 20.27 -5.94
CA THR A 68 6.53 20.70 -5.27
C THR A 68 5.31 20.71 -6.20
N ASP A 69 5.50 20.89 -7.52
CA ASP A 69 4.40 20.87 -8.48
C ASP A 69 3.94 19.44 -8.76
N THR A 70 4.87 18.50 -8.81
CA THR A 70 4.57 17.07 -8.84
C THR A 70 3.82 16.66 -7.59
N LEU A 71 4.25 17.09 -6.41
CA LEU A 71 3.54 16.86 -5.15
C LEU A 71 2.13 17.47 -5.15
N ASN A 72 1.96 18.66 -5.70
CA ASN A 72 0.66 19.35 -5.79
C ASN A 72 -0.25 18.70 -6.84
N PHE A 73 0.27 18.31 -8.00
CA PHE A 73 -0.46 17.55 -9.00
C PHE A 73 -1.00 16.24 -8.41
N MET A 74 -0.23 15.57 -7.60
CA MET A 74 -0.61 14.34 -6.95
C MET A 74 -1.57 14.51 -5.79
N LYS A 75 -1.38 15.54 -5.00
CA LYS A 75 -2.40 15.98 -4.03
C LYS A 75 -3.71 16.28 -4.74
N ASN A 76 -3.69 16.74 -5.98
CA ASN A 76 -4.87 17.11 -6.77
C ASN A 76 -5.46 15.93 -7.59
N GLU A 77 -4.64 15.07 -8.18
CA GLU A 77 -5.11 13.87 -8.91
C GLU A 77 -5.48 12.73 -7.94
N GLY A 78 -4.70 12.53 -6.91
CA GLY A 78 -5.13 11.77 -5.72
C GLY A 78 -6.33 12.42 -5.04
N GLY A 79 -6.58 13.70 -5.28
CA GLY A 79 -7.58 14.55 -4.65
C GLY A 79 -9.04 14.23 -4.97
N LYS A 80 -9.34 13.46 -5.99
CA LYS A 80 -10.69 12.88 -6.14
C LYS A 80 -10.92 11.77 -5.12
N MET A 81 -9.87 11.03 -4.79
CA MET A 81 -9.85 10.05 -3.69
C MET A 81 -9.56 10.71 -2.33
N THR A 82 -8.78 11.79 -2.30
CA THR A 82 -8.31 12.48 -1.08
C THR A 82 -9.24 13.54 -0.52
N ARG A 83 -10.26 14.03 -1.22
CA ARG A 83 -11.25 14.95 -0.61
C ARG A 83 -12.07 14.29 0.48
N GLY A 84 -12.33 12.99 0.37
CA GLY A 84 -12.84 12.18 1.46
C GLY A 84 -11.82 12.05 2.59
N LEU A 85 -10.57 11.73 2.27
CA LEU A 85 -9.46 11.53 3.20
C LEU A 85 -9.03 12.79 3.95
N GLN A 86 -8.93 13.96 3.28
CA GLN A 86 -8.57 15.21 3.94
C GLN A 86 -9.57 15.64 5.03
N LYS A 87 -10.86 15.30 4.84
CA LYS A 87 -11.89 15.58 5.83
C LYS A 87 -11.77 14.68 7.07
N MET A 88 -11.07 13.54 6.93
CA MET A 88 -10.98 12.47 7.90
C MET A 88 -9.69 12.50 8.72
N ILE A 89 -8.60 12.98 8.11
CA ILE A 89 -7.28 13.11 8.76
C ILE A 89 -7.31 14.16 9.90
N ASN A 90 -8.30 15.03 9.94
CA ASN A 90 -8.43 16.11 10.94
C ASN A 90 -9.11 15.70 12.25
N THR A 91 -9.42 14.43 12.50
CA THR A 91 -10.02 14.01 13.77
C THR A 91 -8.98 13.33 14.66
N GLU A 92 -8.69 13.94 15.82
CA GLU A 92 -7.76 13.41 16.84
C GLU A 92 -8.11 11.99 17.32
N GLU A 93 -9.39 11.64 17.34
CA GLU A 93 -9.88 10.31 17.72
C GLU A 93 -9.41 9.18 16.81
N TYR A 94 -9.18 9.48 15.54
CA TYR A 94 -8.78 8.49 14.54
C TYR A 94 -7.35 7.99 14.74
N TYR A 95 -6.43 8.89 15.10
CA TYR A 95 -5.03 8.55 15.33
C TYR A 95 -4.82 7.72 16.61
N SER A 96 -5.68 7.88 17.61
CA SER A 96 -5.50 7.22 18.91
C SER A 96 -6.03 5.78 18.95
N SER A 97 -7.06 5.43 18.15
CA SER A 97 -7.74 4.15 18.31
C SER A 97 -7.25 3.03 17.39
N VAL A 98 -6.74 3.35 16.19
CA VAL A 98 -6.44 2.35 15.17
C VAL A 98 -4.96 2.24 14.84
N LEU A 99 -4.24 3.34 14.94
CA LEU A 99 -2.79 3.39 14.73
C LEU A 99 -2.02 3.39 16.05
N GLY A 100 -2.72 3.48 17.18
CA GLY A 100 -2.11 3.53 18.51
C GLY A 100 -1.03 2.48 18.71
N ASP A 101 -1.26 1.26 18.32
CA ASP A 101 -0.30 0.17 18.48
C ASP A 101 0.76 0.08 17.37
N LEU A 102 0.48 0.61 16.18
CA LEU A 102 1.41 0.57 15.04
C LEU A 102 2.25 1.85 14.89
N VAL A 103 1.70 3.00 15.27
CA VAL A 103 2.32 4.32 15.14
C VAL A 103 3.03 4.79 16.42
N ILE A 104 2.77 4.18 17.58
CA ILE A 104 3.46 4.49 18.85
C ILE A 104 5.00 4.31 18.78
N LYS A 105 5.50 3.63 17.76
CA LYS A 105 6.95 3.49 17.52
C LYS A 105 7.52 4.47 16.49
N MET A 106 6.71 5.30 15.87
CA MET A 106 7.16 6.39 15.02
C MET A 106 6.97 7.70 15.79
N ASP A 107 8.08 8.29 16.14
CA ASP A 107 8.27 9.48 16.96
C ASP A 107 7.12 10.50 16.94
N SER A 108 6.66 10.88 18.12
CA SER A 108 5.38 11.50 18.47
C SER A 108 5.27 13.01 18.16
N GLU A 109 6.12 13.61 17.33
CA GLU A 109 6.18 15.09 17.34
C GLU A 109 5.55 15.84 16.17
N GLU A 110 5.16 15.23 15.05
CA GLU A 110 4.38 15.94 14.02
C GLU A 110 3.42 15.02 13.29
N LYS A 111 2.12 15.30 13.41
CA LYS A 111 1.08 14.76 12.52
C LYS A 111 1.38 15.25 11.09
N LYS A 112 2.12 14.48 10.31
CA LYS A 112 2.34 14.79 8.90
C LYS A 112 1.21 14.21 8.09
N ASP A 113 0.65 15.01 7.20
CA ASP A 113 -0.22 14.52 6.14
C ASP A 113 0.52 13.40 5.38
N PRO A 114 -0.16 12.31 5.00
CA PRO A 114 0.47 11.22 4.25
C PRO A 114 1.04 11.77 2.95
N GLU A 115 2.36 11.79 2.86
CA GLU A 115 3.08 12.28 1.70
C GLU A 115 3.24 11.19 0.65
N PRO A 116 3.08 11.50 -0.63
CA PRO A 116 3.42 10.58 -1.70
C PRO A 116 4.93 10.29 -1.71
N ILE A 117 5.27 9.07 -2.10
CA ILE A 117 6.64 8.60 -2.23
C ILE A 117 6.90 8.08 -3.64
N LEU A 118 8.15 8.11 -4.07
CA LEU A 118 8.60 7.52 -5.31
C LEU A 118 9.13 6.12 -5.03
N ILE A 119 8.59 5.11 -5.73
CA ILE A 119 9.07 3.73 -5.70
C ILE A 119 9.67 3.34 -7.05
N PRO A 120 10.64 2.40 -7.09
CA PRO A 120 11.28 2.01 -8.33
C PRO A 120 10.32 1.21 -9.21
N ASP A 121 10.45 1.36 -10.52
CA ASP A 121 9.89 0.47 -11.53
C ASP A 121 10.97 0.17 -12.57
N THR A 122 11.66 -0.96 -12.39
CA THR A 122 12.80 -1.33 -13.25
C THR A 122 12.35 -1.72 -14.66
N SER A 123 11.10 -2.19 -14.83
CA SER A 123 10.59 -2.53 -16.18
C SER A 123 10.36 -1.30 -17.06
N GLU A 124 9.99 -0.19 -16.46
CA GLU A 124 9.77 1.08 -17.16
C GLU A 124 10.99 2.00 -17.05
N ASN A 125 12.02 1.58 -16.30
CA ASN A 125 13.17 2.39 -15.91
C ASN A 125 12.76 3.78 -15.40
N ALA A 126 11.72 3.82 -14.58
CA ALA A 126 11.11 5.05 -14.09
C ALA A 126 10.74 4.94 -12.60
N TRP A 127 10.74 6.07 -11.93
CA TRP A 127 10.20 6.17 -10.60
C TRP A 127 8.68 6.33 -10.65
N SER A 128 7.97 5.42 -9.98
CA SER A 128 6.51 5.44 -9.90
C SER A 128 6.07 6.06 -8.57
N LEU A 129 5.09 6.92 -8.66
CA LEU A 129 4.55 7.58 -7.49
C LEU A 129 3.45 6.76 -6.84
N THR A 130 3.46 6.72 -5.53
CA THR A 130 2.47 6.05 -4.71
C THR A 130 2.28 6.78 -3.38
N ASN A 131 1.16 6.52 -2.71
CA ASN A 131 0.90 7.03 -1.37
C ASN A 131 0.31 5.91 -0.50
N PRO A 132 1.14 5.01 0.04
CA PRO A 132 0.68 3.86 0.80
C PRO A 132 -0.08 4.24 2.08
N LEU A 133 0.35 5.31 2.75
CA LEU A 133 -0.33 5.76 3.98
C LEU A 133 -1.74 6.28 3.68
N ALA A 134 -1.90 7.06 2.61
CA ALA A 134 -3.23 7.51 2.19
C ALA A 134 -4.18 6.34 1.90
N GLN A 135 -3.64 5.25 1.32
CA GLN A 135 -4.42 4.04 1.05
C GLN A 135 -4.81 3.29 2.31
N ILE A 136 -3.88 3.19 3.27
CA ILE A 136 -4.16 2.57 4.57
C ILE A 136 -5.28 3.36 5.25
N TYR A 137 -5.18 4.67 5.32
CA TYR A 137 -6.20 5.53 5.92
C TYR A 137 -7.56 5.37 5.23
N TRP A 138 -7.56 5.40 3.90
CA TRP A 138 -8.78 5.19 3.13
C TRP A 138 -9.43 3.82 3.45
N THR A 139 -8.63 2.76 3.48
CA THR A 139 -9.09 1.40 3.80
C THR A 139 -9.70 1.32 5.21
N ILE A 140 -9.03 1.94 6.19
CA ILE A 140 -9.50 1.95 7.57
C ILE A 140 -10.85 2.67 7.67
N GLU A 141 -10.97 3.83 7.03
CA GLU A 141 -12.21 4.58 7.10
C GLU A 141 -13.34 3.88 6.33
N LYS A 142 -13.07 3.36 5.14
CA LYS A 142 -14.06 2.53 4.42
C LYS A 142 -14.50 1.35 5.28
N ASN A 143 -13.58 0.71 5.99
CA ASN A 143 -13.94 -0.37 6.90
C ASN A 143 -14.84 0.10 8.04
N LYS A 144 -14.61 1.29 8.57
CA LYS A 144 -15.42 1.91 9.62
C LYS A 144 -16.84 2.25 9.10
N THR A 145 -16.95 2.89 7.93
CA THR A 145 -18.27 3.19 7.32
C THR A 145 -19.05 1.94 6.94
N CYS A 146 -18.37 0.81 6.76
CA CYS A 146 -18.96 -0.51 6.50
C CYS A 146 -19.14 -1.36 7.77
N ASN A 147 -19.24 -0.77 8.94
CA ASN A 147 -19.40 -1.47 10.23
C ASN A 147 -18.35 -2.54 10.50
N GLY A 148 -17.10 -2.33 10.06
CA GLY A 148 -15.98 -3.26 10.22
C GLY A 148 -15.96 -4.44 9.25
N ASN A 149 -16.89 -4.50 8.29
CA ASN A 149 -17.06 -5.63 7.38
C ASN A 149 -16.25 -5.52 6.08
N TYR A 150 -15.84 -4.30 5.65
CA TYR A 150 -15.18 -4.07 4.35
C TYR A 150 -13.92 -4.91 4.14
N ILE A 151 -13.01 -4.93 5.11
CA ILE A 151 -11.77 -5.71 5.00
C ILE A 151 -12.05 -7.20 4.78
N ASN A 152 -13.09 -7.74 5.41
CA ASN A 152 -13.48 -9.13 5.26
C ASN A 152 -14.15 -9.39 3.89
N VAL A 153 -14.91 -8.43 3.35
CA VAL A 153 -15.42 -8.49 1.96
C VAL A 153 -14.25 -8.56 0.97
N VAL A 154 -13.26 -7.66 1.10
CA VAL A 154 -12.06 -7.67 0.27
C VAL A 154 -11.32 -9.01 0.36
N LYS A 155 -11.08 -9.52 1.57
CA LYS A 155 -10.41 -10.82 1.79
C LYS A 155 -11.17 -11.96 1.13
N ALA A 156 -12.49 -12.01 1.27
CA ALA A 156 -13.33 -13.04 0.70
C ALA A 156 -13.28 -13.02 -0.84
N LEU A 157 -13.43 -11.87 -1.46
CA LEU A 157 -13.40 -11.72 -2.92
C LEU A 157 -12.00 -11.99 -3.50
N LYS A 158 -10.94 -11.55 -2.83
CA LYS A 158 -9.55 -11.91 -3.22
C LYS A 158 -9.28 -13.41 -3.09
N TRP A 159 -9.78 -14.03 -2.01
CA TRP A 159 -9.67 -15.47 -1.83
C TRP A 159 -10.45 -16.22 -2.91
N TRP A 160 -11.69 -15.84 -3.17
CA TRP A 160 -12.51 -16.41 -4.23
C TRP A 160 -11.79 -16.32 -5.58
N LYS A 161 -11.32 -15.13 -5.96
CA LYS A 161 -10.58 -14.90 -7.20
C LYS A 161 -9.35 -15.80 -7.32
N LYS A 162 -8.63 -16.03 -6.23
CA LYS A 162 -7.41 -16.87 -6.22
C LYS A 162 -7.69 -18.36 -6.41
N HIS A 163 -8.86 -18.83 -5.99
CA HIS A 163 -9.20 -20.28 -5.95
C HIS A 163 -10.15 -20.70 -7.07
N HIS A 164 -10.56 -19.77 -7.91
CA HIS A 164 -11.38 -20.05 -9.08
C HIS A 164 -10.63 -19.68 -10.36
N ASP A 165 -11.00 -20.32 -11.46
CA ASP A 165 -10.44 -20.00 -12.78
C ASP A 165 -11.01 -18.69 -13.28
N THR A 166 -10.41 -17.60 -12.81
CA THR A 166 -10.80 -16.22 -13.11
C THR A 166 -9.74 -15.54 -13.95
N PRO A 167 -10.08 -14.49 -14.70
CA PRO A 167 -9.09 -13.69 -15.43
C PRO A 167 -7.95 -13.22 -14.53
N LYS A 168 -6.73 -13.16 -15.06
CA LYS A 168 -5.55 -12.66 -14.36
C LYS A 168 -5.74 -11.23 -13.82
N TYR A 169 -6.49 -10.42 -14.54
CA TYR A 169 -6.81 -9.04 -14.18
C TYR A 169 -8.26 -8.88 -13.70
N PRO A 170 -8.58 -7.88 -12.84
CA PRO A 170 -7.62 -6.97 -12.20
C PRO A 170 -6.72 -7.69 -11.19
N LYS A 171 -5.49 -7.17 -10.98
CA LYS A 171 -4.60 -7.65 -9.91
C LYS A 171 -5.16 -7.25 -8.54
N GLY A 172 -4.51 -7.72 -7.46
CA GLY A 172 -5.01 -7.57 -6.09
C GLY A 172 -5.35 -6.14 -5.68
N TYR A 173 -4.46 -5.19 -5.97
CA TYR A 173 -4.65 -3.79 -5.59
C TYR A 173 -5.79 -3.09 -6.38
N PRO A 174 -5.83 -3.10 -7.72
CA PRO A 174 -6.99 -2.59 -8.46
C PRO A 174 -8.31 -3.25 -8.07
N LEU A 175 -8.29 -4.54 -7.73
CA LEU A 175 -9.50 -5.24 -7.25
C LEU A 175 -9.99 -4.66 -5.92
N GLU A 176 -9.10 -4.35 -4.98
CA GLU A 176 -9.46 -3.69 -3.72
C GLU A 176 -10.14 -2.34 -3.96
N HIS A 177 -9.62 -1.55 -4.90
CA HIS A 177 -10.22 -0.28 -5.26
C HIS A 177 -11.62 -0.43 -5.86
N ILE A 178 -11.81 -1.38 -6.77
CA ILE A 178 -13.12 -1.67 -7.35
C ILE A 178 -14.09 -2.05 -6.22
N ILE A 179 -13.72 -3.00 -5.37
CA ILE A 179 -14.53 -3.41 -4.21
C ILE A 179 -14.83 -2.21 -3.31
N GLY A 180 -13.84 -1.34 -3.08
CA GLY A 180 -14.04 -0.18 -2.24
C GLY A 180 -14.99 0.87 -2.79
N GLN A 181 -15.08 0.99 -4.11
CA GLN A 181 -16.00 1.90 -4.78
C GLN A 181 -17.43 1.33 -4.85
N THR A 182 -17.56 0.01 -5.01
CA THR A 182 -18.85 -0.66 -5.21
C THR A 182 -19.46 -1.18 -3.90
N CYS A 183 -18.65 -1.49 -2.88
CA CYS A 183 -19.17 -1.92 -1.59
C CYS A 183 -19.89 -0.75 -0.89
N PRO A 184 -21.22 -0.85 -0.63
CA PRO A 184 -21.95 0.23 0.00
C PRO A 184 -21.52 0.43 1.46
N ASP A 185 -21.76 1.63 1.99
CA ASP A 185 -21.60 1.90 3.41
C ASP A 185 -22.71 1.21 4.22
N ASP A 186 -22.54 1.17 5.53
CA ASP A 186 -23.52 0.63 6.50
C ASP A 186 -23.90 -0.84 6.31
N ILE A 187 -23.04 -1.65 5.63
CA ILE A 187 -23.30 -3.08 5.49
C ILE A 187 -23.26 -3.79 6.86
N GLU A 188 -24.32 -4.53 7.17
CA GLU A 188 -24.46 -5.24 8.44
C GLU A 188 -23.65 -6.54 8.51
N THR A 189 -23.42 -7.18 7.36
CA THR A 189 -22.68 -8.45 7.28
C THR A 189 -21.75 -8.51 6.08
N VAL A 190 -20.74 -9.36 6.17
CA VAL A 190 -19.81 -9.62 5.05
C VAL A 190 -20.55 -10.19 3.84
N ALA A 191 -21.57 -11.04 4.07
CA ALA A 191 -22.38 -11.63 3.00
C ALA A 191 -23.13 -10.56 2.20
N LEU A 192 -23.79 -9.62 2.88
CA LEU A 192 -24.45 -8.48 2.24
C LEU A 192 -23.46 -7.62 1.47
N GLY A 193 -22.29 -7.35 2.04
CA GLY A 193 -21.24 -6.60 1.35
C GLY A 193 -20.76 -7.31 0.08
N ILE A 194 -20.55 -8.62 0.10
CA ILE A 194 -20.18 -9.40 -1.08
C ILE A 194 -21.26 -9.32 -2.16
N THR A 195 -22.53 -9.57 -1.79
CA THR A 195 -23.64 -9.57 -2.74
C THR A 195 -23.79 -8.20 -3.39
N ALA A 196 -23.88 -7.14 -2.59
CA ALA A 196 -24.01 -5.78 -3.11
C ALA A 196 -22.81 -5.37 -3.99
N THR A 197 -21.59 -5.72 -3.61
CA THR A 197 -20.40 -5.46 -4.43
C THR A 197 -20.45 -6.17 -5.77
N LEU A 198 -20.91 -7.42 -5.82
CA LEU A 198 -20.98 -8.21 -7.06
C LEU A 198 -22.14 -7.78 -7.98
N GLU A 199 -23.17 -7.16 -7.46
CA GLU A 199 -24.27 -6.59 -8.24
C GLU A 199 -23.87 -5.31 -8.99
N GLU A 200 -22.83 -4.61 -8.49
CA GLU A 200 -22.33 -3.34 -9.05
C GLU A 200 -21.10 -3.53 -9.99
N ILE A 201 -20.49 -4.72 -10.03
CA ILE A 201 -19.37 -5.06 -10.92
C ILE A 201 -19.85 -5.73 -12.19
#